data_8cc7f3150d7dcd57a93d8839e2def72c
#
_entry.id   8cc7f3150d7dcd57a93d8839e2def72c
#
_cell.length_a   1.000
_cell.length_b   1.000
_cell.length_c   1.000
_cell.angle_alpha   90.00
_cell.angle_beta   90.00
_cell.angle_gamma   90.00
#
_symmetry.space_group_name_H-M   'P 1'
#
loop_
_entity.id
_entity.type
_entity.pdbx_description
1 polymer ?
#
loop_
_entity_poly.entity_id
_entity_poly.type
_entity_poly.pdbx_seq_one_letter_code
_entity_poly.pdbx_strand_id
1 'polypeptide(L)'
;PVLGNYNLLGNPYPSALDTRDLIDNSSINTLYYWTHNTAIASNEFTANDYAVRTRTAGTAASSGGVVPSPYMAAGQGFFARSSSTGTVTFTNAMRQVGNNGSFFRSSSPSDTFDEEDDNLLRLDLSNSGGAFKQQVVQYLSSATNGYDVGIDGEQIDGVFVSFYSIIPGHSLAIQARELPWNIDDQVVFGFKSTINAVTSFDISISELGVFFNDKDVFIEDKVTNTFHDLKVSPYTFSSNMGVFEDRFVLHYKNLLLSNDDFAGIENSVYVLKRITNQKSFQQN
;
A
#
# COMPACT_ATOMS: atom_id res chain seq x y z
N PRO A 1 -16.95 14.18 16.58
CA PRO A 1 -15.51 14.20 16.19
C PRO A 1 -15.05 15.61 15.89
N VAL A 2 -13.75 15.82 15.93
CA VAL A 2 -13.08 17.07 15.59
C VAL A 2 -12.28 16.87 14.33
N LEU A 3 -12.43 17.77 13.36
CA LEU A 3 -11.74 17.74 12.08
C LEU A 3 -10.21 17.59 12.26
N GLY A 4 -9.63 16.66 11.51
CA GLY A 4 -8.19 16.42 11.46
C GLY A 4 -7.56 15.79 12.70
N ASN A 5 -8.30 15.67 13.80
CA ASN A 5 -7.80 15.04 15.03
C ASN A 5 -8.18 13.57 15.12
N TYR A 6 -7.45 12.85 15.97
CA TYR A 6 -7.83 11.50 16.38
C TYR A 6 -8.94 11.58 17.44
N ASN A 7 -10.06 10.92 17.15
CA ASN A 7 -11.21 10.86 18.04
C ASN A 7 -11.35 9.42 18.53
N LEU A 8 -11.33 9.21 19.86
CA LEU A 8 -11.56 7.90 20.46
C LEU A 8 -13.06 7.59 20.50
N LEU A 9 -13.46 6.53 19.85
CA LEU A 9 -14.83 6.04 19.75
C LEU A 9 -14.88 4.54 20.10
N GLY A 10 -16.09 3.99 20.19
CA GLY A 10 -16.29 2.56 20.42
C GLY A 10 -17.63 2.09 19.87
N ASN A 11 -17.68 0.83 19.46
CA ASN A 11 -18.93 0.18 19.09
C ASN A 11 -19.87 0.09 20.32
N PRO A 12 -21.02 0.80 20.31
CA PRO A 12 -21.92 0.84 21.47
C PRO A 12 -22.82 -0.39 21.56
N TYR A 13 -22.78 -1.28 20.57
CA TYR A 13 -23.69 -2.42 20.47
C TYR A 13 -23.09 -3.70 21.06
N PRO A 14 -23.94 -4.61 21.59
CA PRO A 14 -23.55 -5.96 22.01
C PRO A 14 -23.41 -6.92 20.81
N SER A 15 -23.29 -6.41 19.60
CA SER A 15 -23.09 -7.14 18.36
C SER A 15 -21.99 -6.49 17.53
N ALA A 16 -21.47 -7.21 16.54
CA ALA A 16 -20.56 -6.60 15.57
C ALA A 16 -21.24 -5.43 14.84
N LEU A 17 -20.41 -4.53 14.31
CA LEU A 17 -20.80 -3.37 13.51
C LEU A 17 -20.04 -3.41 12.20
N ASP A 18 -20.74 -3.09 11.08
CA ASP A 18 -20.09 -2.86 9.79
C ASP A 18 -19.48 -1.45 9.76
N THR A 19 -18.18 -1.38 9.61
CA THR A 19 -17.43 -0.12 9.58
C THR A 19 -17.63 0.66 8.29
N ARG A 20 -18.02 -0.02 7.20
CA ARG A 20 -18.37 0.61 5.92
C ARG A 20 -19.61 1.48 6.09
N ASP A 21 -20.64 0.93 6.72
CA ASP A 21 -21.86 1.68 7.05
C ASP A 21 -21.59 2.86 7.99
N LEU A 22 -20.64 2.71 8.92
CA LEU A 22 -20.25 3.79 9.82
C LEU A 22 -19.56 4.93 9.05
N ILE A 23 -18.67 4.62 8.12
CA ILE A 23 -17.96 5.61 7.29
C ILE A 23 -18.97 6.29 6.34
N ASP A 24 -19.81 5.52 5.65
CA ASP A 24 -20.79 6.02 4.67
C ASP A 24 -21.84 6.95 5.30
N ASN A 25 -22.17 6.77 6.58
CA ASN A 25 -23.22 7.51 7.28
C ASN A 25 -22.69 8.50 8.33
N SER A 26 -21.38 8.83 8.29
CA SER A 26 -20.79 9.80 9.23
C SER A 26 -19.70 10.61 8.55
N SER A 27 -19.07 11.51 9.31
CA SER A 27 -17.89 12.27 8.87
C SER A 27 -16.57 11.54 9.12
N ILE A 28 -16.62 10.28 9.58
CA ILE A 28 -15.42 9.45 9.80
C ILE A 28 -14.90 8.98 8.44
N ASN A 29 -13.57 9.08 8.25
CA ASN A 29 -12.92 8.68 7.00
C ASN A 29 -11.92 7.53 7.18
N THR A 30 -11.22 7.48 8.31
CA THR A 30 -10.19 6.47 8.58
C THR A 30 -10.29 5.99 10.01
N LEU A 31 -10.19 4.68 10.20
CA LEU A 31 -10.22 4.00 11.48
C LEU A 31 -8.83 3.46 11.80
N TYR A 32 -8.45 3.50 13.07
CA TYR A 32 -7.18 3.02 13.57
C TYR A 32 -7.43 2.10 14.76
N TYR A 33 -6.98 0.85 14.62
CA TYR A 33 -7.15 -0.18 15.61
C TYR A 33 -5.83 -0.46 16.32
N TRP A 34 -5.84 -0.40 17.63
CA TRP A 34 -4.67 -0.71 18.43
C TRP A 34 -4.53 -2.22 18.63
N THR A 35 -3.37 -2.79 18.23
CA THR A 35 -3.11 -4.22 18.28
C THR A 35 -2.54 -4.70 19.61
N HIS A 36 -1.78 -3.85 20.32
CA HIS A 36 -1.00 -4.22 21.50
C HIS A 36 0.01 -5.37 21.22
N ASN A 37 0.59 -5.38 20.03
CA ASN A 37 1.65 -6.35 19.70
C ASN A 37 2.96 -6.05 20.44
N THR A 38 3.19 -4.76 20.76
CA THR A 38 4.37 -4.31 21.50
C THR A 38 4.06 -4.19 22.98
N ALA A 39 4.93 -4.75 23.83
CA ALA A 39 4.80 -4.59 25.28
C ALA A 39 4.86 -3.11 25.69
N ILE A 40 3.97 -2.70 26.60
CA ILE A 40 3.97 -1.34 27.13
C ILE A 40 5.23 -1.16 27.99
N ALA A 41 6.04 -0.15 27.66
CA ALA A 41 7.22 0.24 28.41
C ALA A 41 7.07 1.67 28.90
N SER A 42 7.41 1.94 30.15
CA SER A 42 7.37 3.30 30.76
C SER A 42 6.01 4.02 30.64
N ASN A 43 4.90 3.29 30.61
CA ASN A 43 3.54 3.80 30.37
C ASN A 43 3.37 4.49 28.99
N GLU A 44 4.24 4.20 28.05
CA GLU A 44 4.16 4.72 26.67
C GLU A 44 3.62 3.66 25.72
N PHE A 45 2.79 4.10 24.78
CA PHE A 45 2.19 3.30 23.72
C PHE A 45 2.85 3.67 22.39
N THR A 46 3.23 2.65 21.62
CA THR A 46 3.89 2.90 20.33
C THR A 46 2.89 3.13 19.21
N ALA A 47 3.19 4.09 18.35
CA ALA A 47 2.44 4.30 17.11
C ALA A 47 2.53 3.11 16.14
N ASN A 48 3.52 2.21 16.31
CA ASN A 48 3.66 1.01 15.51
C ASN A 48 2.51 0.01 15.70
N ASP A 49 1.77 0.11 16.81
CA ASP A 49 0.68 -0.83 17.14
C ASP A 49 -0.67 -0.45 16.52
N TYR A 50 -0.74 0.56 15.66
CA TYR A 50 -1.98 0.92 14.99
C TYR A 50 -2.06 0.35 13.58
N ALA A 51 -3.09 -0.45 13.34
CA ALA A 51 -3.53 -0.88 12.03
C ALA A 51 -4.56 0.12 11.48
N VAL A 52 -4.61 0.28 10.16
CA VAL A 52 -5.47 1.27 9.50
C VAL A 52 -6.60 0.55 8.75
N ARG A 53 -7.79 1.11 8.78
CA ARG A 53 -8.93 0.66 7.97
C ARG A 53 -9.67 1.85 7.39
N THR A 54 -9.99 1.76 6.10
CA THR A 54 -10.94 2.63 5.40
C THR A 54 -12.20 1.83 5.04
N ARG A 55 -13.08 2.43 4.27
CA ARG A 55 -14.27 1.75 3.75
C ARG A 55 -13.93 0.51 2.92
N THR A 56 -12.89 0.59 2.09
CA THR A 56 -12.58 -0.40 1.05
C THR A 56 -11.42 -1.31 1.40
N ALA A 57 -10.44 -0.84 2.18
CA ALA A 57 -9.23 -1.61 2.46
C ALA A 57 -8.71 -1.40 3.87
N GLY A 58 -7.73 -2.22 4.26
CA GLY A 58 -7.00 -2.09 5.51
C GLY A 58 -5.51 -2.34 5.34
N THR A 59 -4.70 -1.90 6.32
CA THR A 59 -3.28 -2.26 6.45
C THR A 59 -2.99 -2.79 7.84
N ALA A 60 -2.07 -3.74 7.94
CA ALA A 60 -1.57 -4.22 9.21
C ALA A 60 -0.81 -3.13 9.97
N ALA A 61 -0.69 -3.28 11.29
CA ALA A 61 0.13 -2.42 12.12
C ALA A 61 1.62 -2.57 11.77
N SER A 62 2.43 -1.53 12.02
CA SER A 62 3.90 -1.61 11.82
C SER A 62 4.57 -2.61 12.76
N SER A 63 3.93 -2.97 13.87
CA SER A 63 4.34 -4.06 14.77
C SER A 63 3.92 -5.46 14.28
N GLY A 64 3.33 -5.56 13.08
CA GLY A 64 2.81 -6.79 12.51
C GLY A 64 1.37 -7.10 12.94
N GLY A 65 0.93 -8.29 12.62
CA GLY A 65 -0.41 -8.78 12.92
C GLY A 65 -1.30 -8.84 11.68
N VAL A 66 -2.60 -8.95 11.90
CA VAL A 66 -3.58 -9.08 10.82
C VAL A 66 -4.07 -7.72 10.31
N VAL A 67 -4.57 -7.70 9.09
CA VAL A 67 -5.30 -6.57 8.53
C VAL A 67 -6.68 -6.49 9.19
N PRO A 68 -7.17 -5.29 9.58
CA PRO A 68 -8.50 -5.16 10.18
C PRO A 68 -9.62 -5.57 9.20
N SER A 69 -10.52 -6.42 9.68
CA SER A 69 -11.77 -6.76 8.98
C SER A 69 -12.69 -5.53 8.85
N PRO A 70 -13.62 -5.49 7.89
CA PRO A 70 -14.67 -4.48 7.85
C PRO A 70 -15.66 -4.59 9.02
N TYR A 71 -15.62 -5.66 9.79
CA TYR A 71 -16.51 -5.88 10.92
C TYR A 71 -15.78 -5.61 12.25
N MET A 72 -16.36 -4.71 13.04
CA MET A 72 -15.86 -4.33 14.36
C MET A 72 -16.61 -5.09 15.43
N ALA A 73 -15.92 -5.81 16.30
CA ALA A 73 -16.53 -6.58 17.38
C ALA A 73 -17.31 -5.72 18.38
N ALA A 74 -18.20 -6.37 19.14
CA ALA A 74 -18.98 -5.74 20.21
C ALA A 74 -18.06 -5.02 21.22
N GLY A 75 -18.37 -3.76 21.54
CA GLY A 75 -17.64 -2.97 22.53
C GLY A 75 -16.20 -2.63 22.18
N GLN A 76 -15.74 -2.88 20.96
CA GLN A 76 -14.37 -2.56 20.54
C GLN A 76 -14.17 -1.06 20.40
N GLY A 77 -13.11 -0.53 21.06
CA GLY A 77 -12.64 0.84 20.89
C GLY A 77 -11.73 1.00 19.66
N PHE A 78 -11.72 2.19 19.09
CA PHE A 78 -10.89 2.57 17.95
C PHE A 78 -10.64 4.07 17.93
N PHE A 79 -9.56 4.51 17.33
CA PHE A 79 -9.42 5.91 16.93
C PHE A 79 -9.97 6.12 15.52
N ALA A 80 -10.50 7.31 15.29
CA ALA A 80 -11.01 7.73 13.98
C ALA A 80 -10.54 9.12 13.62
N ARG A 81 -10.20 9.33 12.35
CA ARG A 81 -10.11 10.67 11.77
C ARG A 81 -11.46 11.06 11.17
N SER A 82 -11.68 12.36 11.08
CA SER A 82 -12.93 12.90 10.55
C SER A 82 -12.67 13.98 9.53
N SER A 83 -13.46 14.01 8.46
CA SER A 83 -13.45 15.02 7.41
C SER A 83 -14.16 16.33 7.82
N SER A 84 -14.93 16.31 8.92
CA SER A 84 -15.60 17.50 9.45
C SER A 84 -15.80 17.40 10.96
N THR A 85 -16.02 18.53 11.61
CA THR A 85 -16.48 18.58 13.00
C THR A 85 -17.98 18.30 13.04
N GLY A 86 -18.40 17.47 13.99
CA GLY A 86 -19.83 17.13 14.10
C GLY A 86 -20.11 15.97 15.05
N THR A 87 -21.21 15.28 14.81
CA THR A 87 -21.67 14.14 15.59
C THR A 87 -21.57 12.86 14.76
N VAL A 88 -21.18 11.77 15.39
CA VAL A 88 -21.25 10.42 14.83
C VAL A 88 -22.48 9.74 15.42
N THR A 89 -23.34 9.26 14.56
CA THR A 89 -24.56 8.53 14.97
C THR A 89 -24.43 7.08 14.63
N PHE A 90 -24.47 6.22 15.66
CA PHE A 90 -24.56 4.77 15.49
C PHE A 90 -26.01 4.37 15.34
N THR A 91 -26.35 3.61 14.31
CA THR A 91 -27.70 3.13 14.03
C THR A 91 -27.81 1.61 14.09
N ASN A 92 -29.01 1.09 14.33
CA ASN A 92 -29.24 -0.35 14.34
C ASN A 92 -28.96 -1.01 12.97
N ALA A 93 -29.04 -0.26 11.88
CA ALA A 93 -28.74 -0.77 10.53
C ALA A 93 -27.28 -1.19 10.36
N MET A 94 -26.36 -0.56 11.10
CA MET A 94 -24.91 -0.89 11.06
C MET A 94 -24.56 -2.21 11.78
N ARG A 95 -25.52 -2.79 12.51
CA ARG A 95 -25.28 -4.01 13.29
C ARG A 95 -25.22 -5.23 12.39
N GLN A 96 -24.26 -6.10 12.67
CA GLN A 96 -24.04 -7.35 11.94
C GLN A 96 -24.26 -8.57 12.84
N VAL A 97 -24.82 -9.63 12.26
CA VAL A 97 -25.00 -10.93 12.92
C VAL A 97 -23.86 -11.85 12.49
N GLY A 98 -23.32 -12.61 13.43
CA GLY A 98 -22.31 -13.64 13.12
C GLY A 98 -20.84 -13.19 13.20
N ASN A 99 -20.59 -11.88 13.22
CA ASN A 99 -19.22 -11.33 13.21
C ASN A 99 -18.71 -10.88 14.60
N ASN A 100 -19.34 -11.32 15.70
CA ASN A 100 -18.93 -10.94 17.06
C ASN A 100 -17.55 -11.48 17.47
N GLY A 101 -17.04 -12.51 16.79
CA GLY A 101 -15.69 -13.05 16.97
C GLY A 101 -14.59 -12.23 16.27
N SER A 102 -14.94 -11.25 15.46
CA SER A 102 -14.00 -10.39 14.69
C SER A 102 -13.34 -9.34 15.59
N PHE A 103 -13.02 -9.69 16.85
CA PHE A 103 -12.27 -8.80 17.72
C PHE A 103 -10.85 -8.66 17.17
N PHE A 104 -10.45 -7.46 16.83
CA PHE A 104 -9.20 -7.18 16.09
C PHE A 104 -7.91 -7.70 16.76
N ARG A 105 -7.96 -8.20 17.97
CA ARG A 105 -6.82 -8.86 18.67
C ARG A 105 -6.72 -10.36 18.46
N SER A 106 -7.71 -11.02 17.88
CA SER A 106 -7.66 -12.47 17.71
C SER A 106 -7.03 -12.84 16.39
N SER A 107 -6.10 -13.77 16.42
CA SER A 107 -5.32 -14.28 15.29
C SER A 107 -6.10 -15.27 14.40
N SER A 108 -7.39 -15.09 14.22
CA SER A 108 -8.17 -15.92 13.30
C SER A 108 -8.47 -15.13 12.04
N PRO A 109 -7.86 -15.51 10.90
CA PRO A 109 -8.31 -14.98 9.62
C PRO A 109 -9.67 -15.61 9.31
N SER A 110 -10.73 -14.85 9.42
CA SER A 110 -11.98 -15.19 8.73
C SER A 110 -12.10 -14.28 7.50
N ASP A 111 -11.20 -14.50 6.58
CA ASP A 111 -11.17 -13.76 5.33
C ASP A 111 -12.14 -14.42 4.36
N THR A 112 -13.37 -13.93 4.35
CA THR A 112 -14.12 -13.88 3.11
C THR A 112 -13.62 -12.61 2.42
N PHE A 113 -12.80 -12.77 1.38
CA PHE A 113 -12.39 -11.67 0.51
C PHE A 113 -13.66 -11.00 -0.03
N ASP A 114 -13.82 -9.73 0.24
CA ASP A 114 -14.84 -8.92 -0.43
C ASP A 114 -14.38 -8.74 -1.90
N GLU A 115 -15.33 -8.65 -2.85
CA GLU A 115 -15.02 -8.42 -4.28
C GLU A 115 -14.16 -7.16 -4.53
N GLU A 116 -14.11 -6.23 -3.57
CA GLU A 116 -13.26 -5.04 -3.61
C GLU A 116 -11.76 -5.38 -3.45
N ASP A 117 -11.40 -6.52 -2.87
CA ASP A 117 -10.01 -6.98 -2.72
C ASP A 117 -9.42 -7.49 -4.04
N ASP A 118 -10.25 -7.85 -5.04
CA ASP A 118 -9.81 -8.28 -6.36
C ASP A 118 -8.98 -7.23 -7.11
N ASN A 119 -9.19 -5.95 -6.81
CA ASN A 119 -8.51 -4.81 -7.45
C ASN A 119 -7.42 -4.20 -6.56
N LEU A 120 -6.93 -4.94 -5.57
CA LEU A 120 -5.99 -4.47 -4.56
C LEU A 120 -4.59 -5.01 -4.79
N LEU A 121 -3.60 -4.14 -4.66
CA LEU A 121 -2.18 -4.44 -4.57
C LEU A 121 -1.68 -4.03 -3.18
N ARG A 122 -1.14 -4.97 -2.41
CA ARG A 122 -0.56 -4.74 -1.10
C ARG A 122 0.95 -4.92 -1.16
N LEU A 123 1.67 -3.90 -0.76
CA LEU A 123 3.12 -3.88 -0.69
C LEU A 123 3.59 -3.84 0.76
N ASP A 124 4.56 -4.68 1.08
CA ASP A 124 5.22 -4.70 2.37
C ASP A 124 6.63 -4.14 2.24
N LEU A 125 6.96 -3.13 3.05
CA LEU A 125 8.34 -2.74 3.33
C LEU A 125 8.77 -3.44 4.60
N SER A 126 9.90 -4.16 4.55
CA SER A 126 10.42 -4.89 5.71
C SER A 126 11.95 -4.89 5.76
N ASN A 127 12.51 -5.28 6.92
CA ASN A 127 13.93 -5.59 7.06
C ASN A 127 14.15 -6.73 8.04
N SER A 128 15.37 -7.27 8.07
CA SER A 128 15.74 -8.36 9.00
C SER A 128 15.76 -7.95 10.48
N GLY A 129 15.74 -6.64 10.78
CA GLY A 129 15.67 -6.09 12.14
C GLY A 129 14.26 -5.92 12.68
N GLY A 130 13.23 -6.34 11.93
CA GLY A 130 11.83 -6.28 12.35
C GLY A 130 11.12 -4.95 12.03
N ALA A 131 11.74 -4.02 11.31
CA ALA A 131 11.02 -2.88 10.77
C ALA A 131 10.05 -3.35 9.68
N PHE A 132 8.81 -2.88 9.77
CA PHE A 132 7.74 -3.27 8.86
C PHE A 132 6.78 -2.12 8.62
N LYS A 133 6.31 -1.98 7.38
CA LYS A 133 5.23 -1.08 7.00
C LYS A 133 4.50 -1.64 5.80
N GLN A 134 3.19 -1.54 5.80
CA GLN A 134 2.33 -2.02 4.72
C GLN A 134 1.67 -0.84 4.01
N GLN A 135 1.58 -0.93 2.69
CA GLN A 135 0.97 0.05 1.78
C GLN A 135 -0.03 -0.64 0.87
N VAL A 136 -1.18 -0.02 0.63
CA VAL A 136 -2.21 -0.52 -0.29
C VAL A 136 -2.43 0.47 -1.43
N VAL A 137 -2.49 -0.05 -2.65
CA VAL A 137 -3.00 0.63 -3.85
C VAL A 137 -4.18 -0.17 -4.37
N GLN A 138 -5.32 0.50 -4.61
CA GLN A 138 -6.56 -0.13 -5.05
C GLN A 138 -7.18 0.64 -6.22
N TYR A 139 -7.74 -0.05 -7.21
CA TYR A 139 -8.41 0.57 -8.35
C TYR A 139 -9.92 0.40 -8.25
N LEU A 140 -10.66 1.52 -8.16
CA LEU A 140 -12.10 1.53 -7.93
C LEU A 140 -12.82 2.48 -8.89
N SER A 141 -14.02 2.11 -9.32
CA SER A 141 -14.89 3.01 -10.10
C SER A 141 -15.46 4.19 -9.29
N SER A 142 -15.40 4.07 -7.96
CA SER A 142 -15.83 5.10 -7.01
C SER A 142 -14.71 6.04 -6.57
N ALA A 143 -13.45 5.76 -6.99
CA ALA A 143 -12.29 6.55 -6.63
C ALA A 143 -11.90 7.54 -7.73
N THR A 144 -11.07 8.51 -7.34
CA THR A 144 -10.37 9.46 -8.23
C THR A 144 -8.85 9.31 -8.06
N ASN A 145 -8.08 10.09 -8.81
CA ASN A 145 -6.63 10.18 -8.59
C ASN A 145 -6.24 11.23 -7.52
N GLY A 146 -7.23 11.89 -6.91
CA GLY A 146 -7.09 12.80 -5.78
C GLY A 146 -7.35 12.11 -4.44
N TYR A 147 -7.65 12.91 -3.41
CA TYR A 147 -7.99 12.38 -2.08
C TYR A 147 -9.49 12.08 -1.99
N ASP A 148 -9.84 10.82 -1.80
CA ASP A 148 -11.21 10.35 -1.68
C ASP A 148 -11.54 10.03 -0.21
N VAL A 149 -12.41 10.86 0.38
CA VAL A 149 -12.82 10.74 1.79
C VAL A 149 -13.47 9.40 2.07
N GLY A 150 -12.97 8.68 3.08
CA GLY A 150 -13.49 7.37 3.49
C GLY A 150 -12.94 6.18 2.68
N ILE A 151 -12.34 6.44 1.52
CA ILE A 151 -11.70 5.44 0.66
C ILE A 151 -10.18 5.48 0.87
N ASP A 152 -9.57 6.66 0.79
CA ASP A 152 -8.17 6.85 1.11
C ASP A 152 -7.93 6.90 2.61
N GLY A 153 -6.85 6.26 3.07
CA GLY A 153 -6.47 6.16 4.47
C GLY A 153 -5.14 6.83 4.76
N GLU A 154 -5.15 7.92 5.55
CA GLU A 154 -3.91 8.56 5.97
C GLU A 154 -3.09 7.64 6.87
N GLN A 155 -1.77 7.65 6.64
CA GLN A 155 -0.86 6.87 7.45
C GLN A 155 -0.71 7.40 8.88
N ILE A 156 -0.27 6.52 9.79
CA ILE A 156 0.39 6.89 11.04
C ILE A 156 1.88 6.64 10.84
N ASP A 157 2.72 7.63 11.16
CA ASP A 157 4.16 7.48 11.12
C ASP A 157 4.62 6.29 11.99
N GLY A 158 5.42 5.42 11.40
CA GLY A 158 6.09 4.37 12.15
C GLY A 158 7.24 4.93 12.98
N VAL A 159 7.59 4.23 14.08
CA VAL A 159 8.70 4.63 14.95
C VAL A 159 10.04 4.47 14.24
N PHE A 160 10.22 3.39 13.46
CA PHE A 160 11.48 3.08 12.78
C PHE A 160 11.44 3.41 11.30
N VAL A 161 10.34 3.10 10.63
CA VAL A 161 10.15 3.33 9.20
C VAL A 161 8.73 3.81 8.91
N SER A 162 8.59 4.59 7.84
CA SER A 162 7.31 4.88 7.18
C SER A 162 7.46 4.58 5.69
N PHE A 163 6.40 4.03 5.11
CA PHE A 163 6.28 3.77 3.68
C PHE A 163 4.83 4.10 3.29
N TYR A 164 4.65 5.03 2.39
CA TYR A 164 3.35 5.62 2.12
C TYR A 164 3.27 6.15 0.69
N SER A 165 2.09 6.13 0.12
CA SER A 165 1.85 6.83 -1.15
C SER A 165 1.61 8.31 -0.91
N ILE A 166 1.91 9.12 -1.91
CA ILE A 166 1.87 10.59 -1.83
C ILE A 166 0.93 11.13 -2.90
N ILE A 167 -0.02 11.95 -2.44
CA ILE A 167 -0.78 12.87 -3.29
C ILE A 167 -0.69 14.27 -2.67
N PRO A 168 -0.99 15.35 -3.41
CA PRO A 168 -0.87 16.71 -2.88
C PRO A 168 -1.57 16.89 -1.53
N GLY A 169 -0.80 17.19 -0.49
CA GLY A 169 -1.28 17.42 0.87
C GLY A 169 -1.54 16.19 1.73
N HIS A 170 -1.33 14.96 1.21
CA HIS A 170 -1.62 13.74 1.95
C HIS A 170 -0.51 12.69 1.82
N SER A 171 -0.27 11.96 2.90
CA SER A 171 0.56 10.76 2.96
C SER A 171 -0.32 9.58 3.37
N LEU A 172 -0.47 8.61 2.50
CA LEU A 172 -1.52 7.60 2.60
C LEU A 172 -0.93 6.21 2.85
N ALA A 173 -1.54 5.45 3.76
CA ALA A 173 -1.32 4.01 3.93
C ALA A 173 -2.19 3.19 2.97
N ILE A 174 -3.32 3.74 2.55
CA ILE A 174 -4.26 3.16 1.61
C ILE A 174 -4.61 4.24 0.60
N GLN A 175 -4.31 4.00 -0.67
CA GLN A 175 -4.64 4.90 -1.77
C GLN A 175 -5.50 4.18 -2.80
N ALA A 176 -6.67 4.71 -3.10
CA ALA A 176 -7.46 4.30 -4.24
C ALA A 176 -7.12 5.14 -5.47
N ARG A 177 -7.33 4.54 -6.64
CA ARG A 177 -7.12 5.12 -7.96
C ARG A 177 -8.36 4.88 -8.80
N GLU A 178 -8.60 5.75 -9.77
CA GLU A 178 -9.78 5.67 -10.63
C GLU A 178 -9.76 4.49 -11.60
N LEU A 179 -10.96 4.02 -11.94
CA LEU A 179 -11.20 3.21 -13.12
C LEU A 179 -11.95 4.04 -14.18
N PRO A 180 -11.72 3.82 -15.49
CA PRO A 180 -10.93 2.75 -16.09
C PRO A 180 -9.42 2.93 -15.88
N TRP A 181 -8.74 1.81 -15.60
CA TRP A 181 -7.29 1.79 -15.37
C TRP A 181 -6.50 2.23 -16.60
N ASN A 182 -5.44 2.98 -16.36
CA ASN A 182 -4.49 3.42 -17.39
C ASN A 182 -3.13 2.75 -17.16
N ILE A 183 -2.55 2.14 -18.21
CA ILE A 183 -1.21 1.54 -18.16
C ILE A 183 -0.10 2.54 -17.85
N ASP A 184 -0.33 3.84 -18.12
CA ASP A 184 0.58 4.93 -17.84
C ASP A 184 0.44 5.50 -16.42
N ASP A 185 -0.49 4.95 -15.63
CA ASP A 185 -0.68 5.41 -14.25
C ASP A 185 0.55 5.12 -13.40
N GLN A 186 0.81 6.03 -12.45
CA GLN A 186 1.96 5.99 -11.57
C GLN A 186 1.54 6.31 -10.14
N VAL A 187 2.09 5.56 -9.18
CA VAL A 187 1.90 5.87 -7.77
C VAL A 187 3.25 6.21 -7.14
N VAL A 188 3.37 7.44 -6.64
CA VAL A 188 4.59 7.91 -5.98
C VAL A 188 4.57 7.47 -4.51
N PHE A 189 5.68 6.88 -4.04
CA PHE A 189 5.86 6.52 -2.65
C PHE A 189 6.97 7.30 -1.97
N GLY A 190 6.67 7.77 -0.76
CA GLY A 190 7.63 8.26 0.20
C GLY A 190 8.14 7.16 1.11
N PHE A 191 9.36 7.32 1.55
CA PHE A 191 10.03 6.47 2.51
C PHE A 191 10.71 7.32 3.58
N LYS A 192 10.58 6.91 4.84
CA LYS A 192 11.27 7.52 5.97
C LYS A 192 11.92 6.44 6.80
N SER A 193 13.16 6.65 7.21
CA SER A 193 13.85 5.82 8.19
C SER A 193 14.40 6.69 9.33
N THR A 194 14.19 6.27 10.56
CA THR A 194 14.80 6.85 11.76
C THR A 194 15.96 6.02 12.29
N ILE A 195 16.29 4.90 11.61
CA ILE A 195 17.38 4.00 12.01
C ILE A 195 18.72 4.68 11.74
N ASN A 196 19.48 4.92 12.78
CA ASN A 196 20.78 5.63 12.71
C ASN A 196 21.92 4.71 12.22
N ALA A 197 21.69 4.02 11.12
CA ALA A 197 22.67 3.19 10.41
C ALA A 197 22.21 2.98 8.97
N VAL A 198 23.17 2.73 8.06
CA VAL A 198 22.82 2.22 6.72
C VAL A 198 22.12 0.88 6.90
N THR A 199 20.88 0.79 6.47
CA THR A 199 20.03 -0.39 6.67
C THR A 199 19.50 -0.87 5.34
N SER A 200 19.50 -2.19 5.14
CA SER A 200 18.89 -2.84 3.98
C SER A 200 17.41 -3.08 4.25
N PHE A 201 16.59 -2.83 3.25
CA PHE A 201 15.14 -3.03 3.26
C PHE A 201 14.70 -3.77 2.00
N ASP A 202 13.58 -4.45 2.10
CA ASP A 202 12.90 -5.12 0.99
C ASP A 202 11.51 -4.51 0.78
N ILE A 203 11.14 -4.26 -0.49
CA ILE A 203 9.77 -3.98 -0.91
C ILE A 203 9.28 -5.23 -1.63
N SER A 204 8.16 -5.81 -1.18
CA SER A 204 7.59 -7.03 -1.75
C SER A 204 6.08 -6.91 -1.90
N ILE A 205 5.51 -7.67 -2.84
CA ILE A 205 4.06 -7.86 -2.94
C ILE A 205 3.67 -8.90 -1.89
N SER A 206 2.78 -8.53 -0.95
CA SER A 206 2.18 -9.45 0.02
C SER A 206 0.78 -9.90 -0.37
N GLU A 207 0.10 -9.12 -1.21
CA GLU A 207 -1.20 -9.48 -1.78
C GLU A 207 -1.35 -8.88 -3.18
N LEU A 208 -1.84 -9.68 -4.11
CA LEU A 208 -2.05 -9.28 -5.50
C LEU A 208 -3.45 -9.75 -5.94
N GLY A 209 -4.39 -8.80 -6.02
CA GLY A 209 -5.73 -9.05 -6.52
C GLY A 209 -5.74 -9.54 -7.97
N VAL A 210 -6.79 -10.27 -8.35
CA VAL A 210 -6.92 -10.87 -9.69
C VAL A 210 -6.85 -9.84 -10.83
N PHE A 211 -7.23 -8.60 -10.55
CA PHE A 211 -7.12 -7.46 -11.46
C PHE A 211 -5.69 -7.25 -11.99
N PHE A 212 -4.67 -7.58 -11.21
CA PHE A 212 -3.26 -7.38 -11.55
C PHE A 212 -2.62 -8.62 -12.22
N ASN A 213 -3.36 -9.72 -12.42
CA ASN A 213 -2.77 -10.96 -12.94
C ASN A 213 -2.10 -10.77 -14.31
N ASP A 214 -2.71 -9.97 -15.19
CA ASP A 214 -2.26 -9.66 -16.54
C ASP A 214 -1.49 -8.34 -16.67
N LYS A 215 -1.21 -7.66 -15.55
CA LYS A 215 -0.51 -6.37 -15.51
C LYS A 215 0.89 -6.52 -14.96
N ASP A 216 1.82 -5.76 -15.50
CA ASP A 216 3.15 -5.63 -14.90
C ASP A 216 3.08 -4.80 -13.62
N VAL A 217 4.01 -5.07 -12.69
CA VAL A 217 4.13 -4.31 -11.43
C VAL A 217 5.61 -4.01 -11.19
N PHE A 218 6.04 -2.84 -11.63
CA PHE A 218 7.43 -2.39 -11.48
C PHE A 218 7.57 -1.34 -10.39
N ILE A 219 8.66 -1.41 -9.63
CA ILE A 219 9.12 -0.34 -8.75
C ILE A 219 10.35 0.34 -9.34
N GLU A 220 10.29 1.66 -9.49
CA GLU A 220 11.43 2.51 -9.82
C GLU A 220 12.00 3.07 -8.52
N ASP A 221 13.30 2.89 -8.27
CA ASP A 221 14.06 3.62 -7.24
C ASP A 221 14.87 4.73 -7.91
N LYS A 222 14.42 5.96 -7.78
CA LYS A 222 15.04 7.15 -8.40
C LYS A 222 16.42 7.47 -7.83
N VAL A 223 16.73 7.01 -6.62
CA VAL A 223 18.05 7.23 -5.99
C VAL A 223 19.11 6.36 -6.65
N THR A 224 18.76 5.12 -7.00
CA THR A 224 19.67 4.16 -7.63
C THR A 224 19.46 4.06 -9.14
N ASN A 225 18.44 4.74 -9.68
CA ASN A 225 18.02 4.64 -11.07
C ASN A 225 17.75 3.19 -11.51
N THR A 226 17.09 2.43 -10.63
CA THR A 226 16.80 1.01 -10.81
C THR A 226 15.31 0.81 -11.10
N PHE A 227 15.01 -0.04 -12.08
CA PHE A 227 13.68 -0.53 -12.40
C PHE A 227 13.61 -2.02 -12.07
N HIS A 228 12.67 -2.46 -11.23
CA HIS A 228 12.59 -3.82 -10.75
C HIS A 228 11.17 -4.36 -10.84
N ASP A 229 11.01 -5.58 -11.36
CA ASP A 229 9.73 -6.29 -11.45
C ASP A 229 9.41 -6.96 -10.12
N LEU A 230 8.43 -6.40 -9.39
CA LEU A 230 8.00 -6.91 -8.08
C LEU A 230 7.27 -8.26 -8.18
N LYS A 231 6.74 -8.63 -9.36
CA LYS A 231 6.12 -9.95 -9.55
C LYS A 231 7.15 -11.08 -9.67
N VAL A 232 8.40 -10.74 -9.99
CA VAL A 232 9.51 -11.71 -10.09
C VAL A 232 10.17 -11.94 -8.72
N SER A 233 10.45 -10.87 -7.98
CA SER A 233 11.11 -10.96 -6.66
C SER A 233 10.95 -9.66 -5.86
N PRO A 234 11.17 -9.68 -4.54
CA PRO A 234 11.29 -8.46 -3.74
C PRO A 234 12.41 -7.54 -4.25
N TYR A 235 12.18 -6.23 -4.16
CA TYR A 235 13.20 -5.23 -4.44
C TYR A 235 13.98 -4.89 -3.17
N THR A 236 15.27 -5.19 -3.15
CA THR A 236 16.17 -4.89 -2.03
C THR A 236 16.91 -3.58 -2.26
N PHE A 237 16.90 -2.67 -1.29
CA PHE A 237 17.63 -1.42 -1.31
C PHE A 237 18.25 -1.08 0.04
N SER A 238 19.27 -0.24 0.03
CA SER A 238 19.88 0.30 1.25
C SER A 238 19.55 1.79 1.41
N SER A 239 19.38 2.23 2.66
CA SER A 239 19.15 3.62 2.97
C SER A 239 19.79 4.03 4.28
N ASN A 240 20.21 5.28 4.35
CA ASN A 240 20.52 5.98 5.59
C ASN A 240 19.24 6.43 6.28
N MET A 241 19.37 6.92 7.51
CA MET A 241 18.32 7.71 8.17
C MET A 241 17.98 8.94 7.31
N GLY A 242 16.68 9.23 7.17
CA GLY A 242 16.20 10.37 6.39
C GLY A 242 14.75 10.24 5.97
N VAL A 243 14.28 11.27 5.26
CA VAL A 243 12.96 11.33 4.62
C VAL A 243 13.19 11.48 3.11
N PHE A 244 12.56 10.63 2.33
CA PHE A 244 12.68 10.53 0.88
C PHE A 244 11.27 10.54 0.27
N GLU A 245 10.75 11.71 -0.04
CA GLU A 245 9.34 11.92 -0.40
C GLU A 245 8.94 11.35 -1.77
N ASP A 246 9.90 11.21 -2.69
CA ASP A 246 9.65 10.82 -4.08
C ASP A 246 10.61 9.73 -4.57
N ARG A 247 11.16 8.95 -3.64
CA ARG A 247 12.18 7.96 -3.98
C ARG A 247 11.66 6.86 -4.87
N PHE A 248 10.48 6.34 -4.58
CA PHE A 248 9.94 5.19 -5.29
C PHE A 248 8.72 5.58 -6.13
N VAL A 249 8.60 4.95 -7.30
CA VAL A 249 7.41 5.08 -8.15
C VAL A 249 6.98 3.69 -8.62
N LEU A 250 5.71 3.39 -8.44
CA LEU A 250 5.08 2.20 -8.98
C LEU A 250 4.66 2.47 -10.43
N HIS A 251 4.96 1.53 -11.31
CA HIS A 251 4.61 1.55 -12.72
C HIS A 251 3.98 0.24 -13.15
N TYR A 252 3.17 0.29 -14.21
CA TYR A 252 2.46 -0.88 -14.75
C TYR A 252 2.93 -1.26 -16.15
N LYS A 253 4.05 -0.70 -16.59
CA LYS A 253 4.73 -1.03 -17.84
C LYS A 253 6.25 -0.99 -17.63
N ASN A 254 6.97 -1.78 -18.42
CA ASN A 254 8.42 -1.74 -18.40
C ASN A 254 8.94 -0.57 -19.22
N LEU A 255 9.34 0.51 -18.56
CA LEU A 255 9.88 1.70 -19.24
C LEU A 255 11.26 1.47 -19.89
N LEU A 256 12.00 0.42 -19.48
CA LEU A 256 13.29 0.09 -20.08
C LEU A 256 13.15 -0.50 -21.50
N LEU A 257 11.98 -1.03 -21.84
CA LEU A 257 11.69 -1.57 -23.19
C LEU A 257 11.08 -0.52 -24.13
N SER A 258 10.64 0.61 -23.62
CA SER A 258 10.09 1.72 -24.40
C SER A 258 11.17 2.74 -24.78
N ASN A 259 12.29 2.29 -25.36
CA ASN A 259 13.28 3.20 -25.91
C ASN A 259 12.79 3.68 -27.27
N ASP A 260 12.24 4.89 -27.31
CA ASP A 260 12.00 5.65 -28.57
C ASP A 260 13.29 5.94 -29.36
N ASP A 261 14.46 5.60 -28.80
CA ASP A 261 15.77 5.71 -29.47
C ASP A 261 15.95 4.72 -30.64
N PHE A 262 15.05 3.75 -30.84
CA PHE A 262 15.02 2.91 -32.05
C PHE A 262 14.35 3.57 -33.27
N ALA A 263 13.67 4.70 -33.11
CA ALA A 263 13.04 5.43 -34.22
C ALA A 263 14.05 5.99 -35.24
N GLY A 264 15.36 5.96 -34.95
CA GLY A 264 16.44 6.35 -35.84
C GLY A 264 17.15 5.23 -36.61
N ILE A 265 16.84 3.95 -36.32
CA ILE A 265 17.56 2.77 -36.85
C ILE A 265 16.79 2.06 -37.97
N GLU A 266 15.65 2.59 -38.40
CA GLU A 266 14.80 1.95 -39.45
C GLU A 266 15.50 1.70 -40.80
N ASN A 267 16.76 2.14 -41.01
CA ASN A 267 17.48 1.94 -42.23
C ASN A 267 18.93 1.43 -42.09
N SER A 268 19.32 0.83 -40.98
CA SER A 268 20.70 0.36 -40.74
C SER A 268 20.80 -1.15 -40.53
N VAL A 269 20.31 -1.94 -41.48
CA VAL A 269 20.68 -3.36 -41.55
C VAL A 269 22.02 -3.48 -42.27
N TYR A 270 23.13 -3.57 -41.53
CA TYR A 270 24.42 -3.90 -42.08
C TYR A 270 24.56 -5.40 -42.26
N VAL A 271 24.38 -5.91 -43.49
CA VAL A 271 24.74 -7.28 -43.86
C VAL A 271 26.24 -7.35 -44.07
N LEU A 272 26.99 -7.84 -43.08
CA LEU A 272 28.41 -8.16 -43.26
C LEU A 272 28.53 -9.41 -44.15
N LYS A 273 28.76 -9.24 -45.43
CA LYS A 273 29.11 -10.32 -46.35
C LYS A 273 30.57 -10.68 -46.12
N ARG A 274 30.81 -11.84 -45.49
CA ARG A 274 32.15 -12.42 -45.32
C ARG A 274 32.68 -12.83 -46.71
N ILE A 275 33.63 -12.07 -47.28
CA ILE A 275 34.36 -12.46 -48.48
C ILE A 275 35.41 -13.49 -48.09
N THR A 276 35.14 -14.76 -48.40
CA THR A 276 36.14 -15.80 -48.33
C THR A 276 36.93 -15.77 -49.64
N ASN A 277 38.12 -15.24 -49.62
CA ASN A 277 39.10 -15.40 -50.72
C ASN A 277 39.61 -16.83 -50.75
N GLN A 278 39.08 -17.63 -51.64
CA GLN A 278 39.75 -18.89 -52.05
C GLN A 278 40.87 -18.54 -53.00
N LYS A 279 42.13 -18.70 -52.57
CA LYS A 279 43.30 -18.75 -53.45
C LYS A 279 43.36 -20.15 -54.08
N SER A 280 43.10 -20.21 -55.35
CA SER A 280 43.40 -21.40 -56.16
C SER A 280 44.92 -21.50 -56.35
N PHE A 281 45.51 -22.55 -55.83
CA PHE A 281 46.87 -22.96 -56.25
C PHE A 281 46.75 -23.74 -57.55
N GLN A 282 47.29 -23.20 -58.64
CA GLN A 282 47.63 -24.03 -59.82
C GLN A 282 49.04 -24.54 -59.60
N GLN A 283 49.22 -25.87 -59.71
CA GLN A 283 50.51 -26.54 -59.84
C GLN A 283 50.83 -26.60 -61.35
N ASN A 284 52.05 -26.21 -61.66
CA ASN A 284 52.78 -26.69 -62.82
C ASN A 284 53.81 -27.69 -62.37
#